data_09208e63b3a28103b464b9281d34fe15
#
_entry.id   09208e63b3a28103b464b9281d34fe15
#
_cell.length_a   1.000
_cell.length_b   1.000
_cell.length_c   1.000
_cell.angle_alpha   90.00
_cell.angle_beta   90.00
_cell.angle_gamma   90.00
#
_symmetry.space_group_name_H-M   'P 1'
#
loop_
_entity.id
_entity.type
_entity.pdbx_description
1 polymer ?
#
loop_
_entity_poly.entity_id
_entity_poly.type
_entity_poly.pdbx_seq_one_letter_code
_entity_poly.pdbx_strand_id
1 'polypeptide(L)'
;DCFLIGLFGALGFLSKYLFIYLLVSIAFLFIYLIIKKERKFDFKYLIAIEVFIVALVPHLIWLNNNEFITITYGLARTGLEQSSFIDHIKFPLLFLVKQIGILIPFIILTLLLVKKLKFKLNFKDKNLLFLLAINILPIILMFLTSLITGSKIRTMWMTPFYLFLGTLIVYLFQSQINLKKLKPFMVGFLFFFFLSPILYAYVSVSKDDKRTDYPGKEIAMKTQYAWD
;
A
#
# COMPACT_ATOMS: atom_id res chain seq x y z
N ASP A 1 -0.56 -7.38 -24.70
CA ASP A 1 -0.37 -6.75 -23.37
C ASP A 1 -1.50 -7.04 -22.38
N CYS A 2 -2.78 -7.27 -22.84
CA CYS A 2 -3.89 -7.59 -21.93
C CYS A 2 -3.67 -8.91 -21.17
N PHE A 3 -3.08 -9.91 -21.79
CA PHE A 3 -2.67 -11.15 -21.14
C PHE A 3 -1.73 -10.88 -19.94
N LEU A 4 -0.68 -10.08 -20.15
CA LEU A 4 0.28 -9.75 -19.09
C LEU A 4 -0.37 -8.94 -17.96
N ILE A 5 -1.30 -8.04 -18.27
CA ILE A 5 -2.05 -7.28 -17.25
C ILE A 5 -2.85 -8.23 -16.37
N GLY A 6 -3.56 -9.19 -16.97
CA GLY A 6 -4.32 -10.19 -16.22
C GLY A 6 -3.41 -11.08 -15.36
N LEU A 7 -2.32 -11.57 -15.94
CA LEU A 7 -1.37 -12.44 -15.26
C LEU A 7 -0.70 -11.73 -14.07
N PHE A 8 -0.12 -10.54 -14.28
CA PHE A 8 0.51 -9.79 -13.19
C PHE A 8 -0.50 -9.28 -12.18
N GLY A 9 -1.73 -8.98 -12.60
CA GLY A 9 -2.84 -8.68 -11.71
C GLY A 9 -3.12 -9.84 -10.74
N ALA A 10 -3.21 -11.06 -11.26
CA ALA A 10 -3.42 -12.26 -10.47
C ALA A 10 -2.25 -12.56 -9.54
N LEU A 11 -1.01 -12.49 -10.03
CA LEU A 11 0.19 -12.70 -9.21
C LEU A 11 0.29 -11.65 -8.08
N GLY A 12 -0.03 -10.40 -8.37
CA GLY A 12 -0.08 -9.35 -7.36
C GLY A 12 -1.14 -9.62 -6.29
N PHE A 13 -2.33 -10.05 -6.68
CA PHE A 13 -3.41 -10.42 -5.75
C PHE A 13 -3.04 -11.66 -4.91
N LEU A 14 -2.45 -12.68 -5.52
CA LEU A 14 -1.99 -13.88 -4.83
C LEU A 14 -0.85 -13.58 -3.84
N SER A 15 0.01 -12.62 -4.15
CA SER A 15 1.07 -12.21 -3.22
C SER A 15 0.50 -11.47 -2.00
N LYS A 16 -0.56 -10.68 -2.19
CA LYS A 16 -1.22 -9.92 -1.13
C LYS A 16 -2.62 -9.50 -1.55
N TYR A 17 -3.66 -9.97 -0.87
CA TYR A 17 -5.06 -9.65 -1.20
C TYR A 17 -5.36 -8.15 -1.26
N LEU A 18 -4.64 -7.33 -0.49
CA LEU A 18 -4.78 -5.88 -0.53
C LEU A 18 -4.40 -5.26 -1.88
N PHE A 19 -3.72 -6.02 -2.76
CA PHE A 19 -3.45 -5.59 -4.14
C PHE A 19 -4.74 -5.29 -4.92
N ILE A 20 -5.88 -5.81 -4.45
CA ILE A 20 -7.20 -5.49 -5.01
C ILE A 20 -7.47 -3.98 -5.06
N TYR A 21 -6.99 -3.21 -4.07
CA TYR A 21 -7.17 -1.76 -4.05
C TYR A 21 -6.47 -1.07 -5.23
N LEU A 22 -5.30 -1.59 -5.65
CA LEU A 22 -4.61 -1.09 -6.84
C LEU A 22 -5.38 -1.46 -8.12
N LEU A 23 -5.85 -2.71 -8.22
CA LEU A 23 -6.63 -3.17 -9.36
C LEU A 23 -7.92 -2.35 -9.51
N VAL A 24 -8.65 -2.12 -8.42
CA VAL A 24 -9.86 -1.28 -8.39
C VAL A 24 -9.51 0.17 -8.76
N SER A 25 -8.38 0.70 -8.30
CA SER A 25 -7.94 2.05 -8.67
C SER A 25 -7.66 2.19 -10.17
N ILE A 26 -7.00 1.19 -10.76
CA ILE A 26 -6.75 1.14 -12.21
C ILE A 26 -8.06 0.99 -12.98
N ALA A 27 -8.98 0.15 -12.50
CA ALA A 27 -10.31 -0.02 -13.11
C ALA A 27 -11.11 1.29 -13.08
N PHE A 28 -11.12 2.02 -11.96
CA PHE A 28 -11.77 3.33 -11.87
C PHE A 28 -11.18 4.34 -12.85
N LEU A 29 -9.85 4.41 -12.96
CA LEU A 29 -9.21 5.26 -13.97
C LEU A 29 -9.64 4.88 -15.38
N PHE A 30 -9.67 3.59 -15.69
CA PHE A 30 -10.05 3.10 -17.00
C PHE A 30 -11.50 3.45 -17.33
N ILE A 31 -12.44 3.23 -16.41
CA ILE A 31 -13.84 3.60 -16.53
C ILE A 31 -13.98 5.12 -16.73
N TYR A 32 -13.26 5.93 -15.95
CA TYR A 32 -13.24 7.37 -16.09
C TYR A 32 -12.83 7.81 -17.50
N LEU A 33 -11.77 7.21 -18.06
CA LEU A 33 -11.29 7.54 -19.41
C LEU A 33 -12.30 7.14 -20.51
N ILE A 34 -13.05 6.05 -20.31
CA ILE A 34 -14.14 5.65 -21.23
C ILE A 34 -15.29 6.65 -21.15
N ILE A 35 -15.74 7.02 -19.94
CA ILE A 35 -16.84 7.99 -19.76
C ILE A 35 -16.46 9.35 -20.38
N LYS A 36 -15.21 9.76 -20.24
CA LYS A 36 -14.70 11.00 -20.88
C LYS A 36 -14.49 10.88 -22.39
N LYS A 37 -14.79 9.72 -22.99
CA LYS A 37 -14.57 9.41 -24.41
C LYS A 37 -13.10 9.55 -24.85
N GLU A 38 -12.17 9.52 -23.91
CA GLU A 38 -10.73 9.58 -24.19
C GLU A 38 -10.16 8.20 -24.55
N ARG A 39 -10.88 7.14 -24.22
CA ARG A 39 -10.65 5.76 -24.65
C ARG A 39 -11.95 5.11 -25.10
N LYS A 40 -11.85 4.25 -26.13
CA LYS A 40 -12.95 3.37 -26.53
C LYS A 40 -12.82 2.05 -25.78
N PHE A 41 -13.94 1.46 -25.41
CA PHE A 41 -13.96 0.09 -24.91
C PHE A 41 -13.62 -0.85 -26.07
N ASP A 42 -12.69 -1.80 -25.83
CA ASP A 42 -12.34 -2.88 -26.76
C ASP A 42 -12.53 -4.20 -26.01
N PHE A 43 -13.20 -5.16 -26.62
CA PHE A 43 -13.43 -6.49 -26.04
C PHE A 43 -12.13 -7.23 -25.68
N LYS A 44 -10.99 -6.84 -26.29
CA LYS A 44 -9.66 -7.35 -25.90
C LYS A 44 -9.32 -7.12 -24.43
N TYR A 45 -9.91 -6.12 -23.78
CA TYR A 45 -9.71 -5.89 -22.34
C TYR A 45 -10.30 -6.99 -21.47
N LEU A 46 -11.30 -7.73 -21.98
CA LEU A 46 -11.86 -8.90 -21.29
C LEU A 46 -10.81 -10.02 -21.13
N ILE A 47 -9.84 -10.13 -22.07
CA ILE A 47 -8.73 -11.08 -21.95
C ILE A 47 -7.96 -10.91 -20.62
N ALA A 48 -7.77 -9.66 -20.18
CA ALA A 48 -7.09 -9.42 -18.91
C ALA A 48 -7.91 -9.93 -17.72
N ILE A 49 -9.23 -9.78 -17.77
CA ILE A 49 -10.14 -10.29 -16.71
C ILE A 49 -10.19 -11.81 -16.74
N GLU A 50 -10.28 -12.41 -17.92
CA GLU A 50 -10.29 -13.86 -18.09
C GLU A 50 -9.01 -14.50 -17.56
N VAL A 51 -7.85 -14.00 -17.98
CA VAL A 51 -6.54 -14.49 -17.53
C VAL A 51 -6.39 -14.32 -16.02
N PHE A 52 -6.85 -13.18 -15.47
CA PHE A 52 -6.84 -12.95 -14.02
C PHE A 52 -7.67 -14.02 -13.28
N ILE A 53 -8.91 -14.27 -13.74
CA ILE A 53 -9.80 -15.25 -13.10
C ILE A 53 -9.20 -16.66 -13.22
N VAL A 54 -8.78 -17.08 -14.42
CA VAL A 54 -8.20 -18.40 -14.68
C VAL A 54 -6.97 -18.64 -13.79
N ALA A 55 -6.09 -17.64 -13.66
CA ALA A 55 -4.91 -17.76 -12.81
C ALA A 55 -5.25 -17.85 -11.30
N LEU A 56 -6.43 -17.36 -10.88
CA LEU A 56 -6.89 -17.48 -9.49
C LEU A 56 -7.61 -18.78 -9.19
N VAL A 57 -8.11 -19.54 -10.19
CA VAL A 57 -8.90 -20.75 -9.98
C VAL A 57 -8.24 -21.74 -9.01
N PRO A 58 -6.95 -22.11 -9.15
CA PRO A 58 -6.32 -23.03 -8.20
C PRO A 58 -6.37 -22.55 -6.75
N HIS A 59 -6.16 -21.25 -6.57
CA HIS A 59 -6.21 -20.64 -5.24
C HIS A 59 -7.64 -20.59 -4.67
N LEU A 60 -8.63 -20.31 -5.51
CA LEU A 60 -10.04 -20.29 -5.10
C LEU A 60 -10.52 -21.69 -4.68
N ILE A 61 -10.11 -22.74 -5.42
CA ILE A 61 -10.37 -24.13 -5.04
C ILE A 61 -9.72 -24.44 -3.69
N TRP A 62 -8.46 -24.06 -3.51
CA TRP A 62 -7.76 -24.24 -2.24
C TRP A 62 -8.44 -23.50 -1.09
N LEU A 63 -8.85 -22.24 -1.28
CA LEU A 63 -9.58 -21.46 -0.29
C LEU A 63 -10.87 -22.14 0.15
N ASN A 64 -11.66 -22.65 -0.82
CA ASN A 64 -12.91 -23.34 -0.52
C ASN A 64 -12.65 -24.62 0.31
N ASN A 65 -11.61 -25.38 -0.03
CA ASN A 65 -11.26 -26.62 0.67
C ASN A 65 -10.67 -26.37 2.07
N ASN A 66 -10.21 -25.13 2.36
CA ASN A 66 -9.61 -24.73 3.64
C ASN A 66 -10.44 -23.66 4.36
N GLU A 67 -11.77 -23.65 4.18
CA GLU A 67 -12.72 -22.83 4.93
C GLU A 67 -12.35 -21.32 4.92
N PHE A 68 -11.76 -20.83 3.82
CA PHE A 68 -11.33 -19.45 3.65
C PHE A 68 -10.38 -18.93 4.75
N ILE A 69 -9.57 -19.79 5.33
CA ILE A 69 -8.72 -19.52 6.51
C ILE A 69 -7.85 -18.26 6.37
N THR A 70 -7.31 -17.98 5.19
CA THR A 70 -6.48 -16.78 4.98
C THR A 70 -7.28 -15.49 4.98
N ILE A 71 -8.52 -15.54 4.54
CA ILE A 71 -9.44 -14.40 4.53
C ILE A 71 -9.95 -14.16 5.95
N THR A 72 -10.44 -15.20 6.63
CA THR A 72 -10.93 -15.11 8.01
C THR A 72 -9.84 -14.64 8.96
N TYR A 73 -8.61 -15.15 8.83
CA TYR A 73 -7.46 -14.66 9.57
C TYR A 73 -7.16 -13.16 9.29
N GLY A 74 -7.24 -12.76 8.03
CA GLY A 74 -7.05 -11.35 7.64
C GLY A 74 -8.11 -10.45 8.27
N LEU A 75 -9.37 -10.84 8.23
CA LEU A 75 -10.50 -10.10 8.82
C LEU A 75 -10.39 -10.05 10.35
N ALA A 76 -10.12 -11.15 11.02
CA ALA A 76 -9.91 -11.18 12.46
C ALA A 76 -8.83 -10.19 12.93
N ARG A 77 -7.76 -10.01 12.14
CA ARG A 77 -6.70 -9.03 12.43
C ARG A 77 -7.11 -7.57 12.29
N THR A 78 -8.23 -7.27 11.65
CA THR A 78 -8.78 -5.90 11.54
C THR A 78 -9.67 -5.53 12.72
N GLY A 79 -10.06 -6.48 13.56
CA GLY A 79 -10.99 -6.27 14.67
C GLY A 79 -12.43 -5.99 14.21
N LEU A 80 -12.79 -6.43 13.00
CA LEU A 80 -14.09 -6.16 12.38
C LEU A 80 -15.28 -6.65 13.22
N GLU A 81 -15.12 -7.83 13.84
CA GLU A 81 -16.19 -8.47 14.65
C GLU A 81 -16.52 -7.72 15.94
N GLN A 82 -15.63 -6.86 16.41
CA GLN A 82 -15.75 -6.10 17.66
C GLN A 82 -15.87 -4.59 17.44
N SER A 83 -16.16 -4.16 16.20
CA SER A 83 -16.21 -2.74 15.86
C SER A 83 -17.43 -2.06 16.49
N SER A 84 -17.19 -0.91 17.16
CA SER A 84 -18.22 -0.01 17.67
C SER A 84 -18.47 1.14 16.70
N PHE A 85 -19.59 1.87 16.86
CA PHE A 85 -19.87 3.05 16.03
C PHE A 85 -18.75 4.08 16.03
N ILE A 86 -18.07 4.26 17.16
CA ILE A 86 -16.93 5.20 17.30
C ILE A 86 -15.75 4.76 16.42
N ASP A 87 -15.57 3.47 16.19
CA ASP A 87 -14.46 2.93 15.42
C ASP A 87 -14.53 3.30 13.92
N HIS A 88 -15.74 3.55 13.40
CA HIS A 88 -15.95 4.06 12.04
C HIS A 88 -15.37 5.47 11.82
N ILE A 89 -15.14 6.24 12.88
CA ILE A 89 -14.51 7.56 12.82
C ILE A 89 -13.06 7.50 13.30
N LYS A 90 -12.83 6.83 14.43
CA LYS A 90 -11.53 6.75 15.10
C LYS A 90 -10.47 6.06 14.23
N PHE A 91 -10.77 4.90 13.66
CA PHE A 91 -9.77 4.13 12.92
C PHE A 91 -9.37 4.75 11.58
N PRO A 92 -10.29 5.29 10.75
CA PRO A 92 -9.88 5.99 9.53
C PRO A 92 -9.03 7.23 9.82
N LEU A 93 -9.37 8.02 10.85
CA LEU A 93 -8.56 9.18 11.23
C LEU A 93 -7.18 8.75 11.74
N LEU A 94 -7.13 7.74 12.60
CA LEU A 94 -5.88 7.17 13.09
C LEU A 94 -5.03 6.61 11.94
N PHE A 95 -5.66 5.99 10.95
CA PHE A 95 -5.00 5.53 9.73
C PHE A 95 -4.33 6.70 8.99
N LEU A 96 -5.04 7.80 8.70
CA LEU A 96 -4.47 8.96 8.01
C LEU A 96 -3.30 9.58 8.79
N VAL A 97 -3.46 9.79 10.10
CA VAL A 97 -2.40 10.34 10.96
C VAL A 97 -1.14 9.48 10.89
N LYS A 98 -1.30 8.16 10.95
CA LYS A 98 -0.17 7.22 10.85
C LYS A 98 0.47 7.22 9.45
N GLN A 99 -0.32 7.37 8.37
CA GLN A 99 0.25 7.48 7.02
C GLN A 99 1.06 8.79 6.88
N ILE A 100 0.55 9.91 7.37
CA ILE A 100 1.30 11.16 7.41
C ILE A 100 2.61 10.98 8.19
N GLY A 101 2.55 10.35 9.37
CA GLY A 101 3.71 10.09 10.21
C GLY A 101 4.82 9.30 9.48
N ILE A 102 4.45 8.24 8.76
CA ILE A 102 5.41 7.45 7.96
C ILE A 102 6.01 8.27 6.82
N LEU A 103 5.22 9.17 6.23
CA LEU A 103 5.67 9.97 5.11
C LEU A 103 6.47 11.22 5.52
N ILE A 104 6.60 11.54 6.81
CA ILE A 104 7.38 12.71 7.28
C ILE A 104 8.79 12.76 6.68
N PRO A 105 9.62 11.70 6.73
CA PRO A 105 10.95 11.74 6.13
C PRO A 105 10.92 12.05 4.63
N PHE A 106 9.98 11.45 3.92
CA PHE A 106 9.77 11.66 2.49
C PHE A 106 9.34 13.10 2.18
N ILE A 107 8.43 13.67 2.99
CA ILE A 107 7.99 15.07 2.88
C ILE A 107 9.17 16.01 3.10
N ILE A 108 9.98 15.78 4.15
CA ILE A 108 11.17 16.60 4.43
C ILE A 108 12.14 16.55 3.25
N LEU A 109 12.43 15.36 2.72
CA LEU A 109 13.31 15.22 1.55
C LEU A 109 12.77 15.95 0.32
N THR A 110 11.46 15.90 0.09
CA THR A 110 10.80 16.63 -0.98
C THR A 110 11.00 18.15 -0.81
N LEU A 111 10.80 18.68 0.40
CA LEU A 111 10.97 20.10 0.71
C LEU A 111 12.43 20.57 0.54
N LEU A 112 13.39 19.70 0.83
CA LEU A 112 14.81 20.00 0.59
C LEU A 112 15.13 20.12 -0.90
N LEU A 113 14.43 19.40 -1.77
CA LEU A 113 14.70 19.37 -3.21
C LEU A 113 13.92 20.44 -3.99
N VAL A 114 12.70 20.75 -3.57
CA VAL A 114 11.78 21.66 -4.28
C VAL A 114 11.98 23.11 -3.80
N LYS A 115 11.98 24.06 -4.74
CA LYS A 115 12.15 25.49 -4.43
C LYS A 115 10.88 26.14 -3.91
N LYS A 116 9.72 25.77 -4.47
CA LYS A 116 8.39 26.31 -4.11
C LYS A 116 7.35 25.21 -4.30
N LEU A 117 6.42 25.08 -3.36
CA LEU A 117 5.31 24.14 -3.48
C LEU A 117 4.15 24.79 -4.24
N LYS A 118 4.20 24.77 -5.56
CA LYS A 118 3.08 25.21 -6.40
C LYS A 118 2.45 23.99 -7.05
N PHE A 119 1.29 23.61 -6.58
CA PHE A 119 0.53 22.52 -7.17
C PHE A 119 -0.19 23.01 -8.43
N LYS A 120 0.13 22.40 -9.57
CA LYS A 120 -0.62 22.56 -10.81
C LYS A 120 -1.16 21.21 -11.22
N LEU A 121 -2.40 20.92 -10.81
CA LEU A 121 -3.07 19.68 -11.18
C LEU A 121 -3.79 19.88 -12.52
N ASN A 122 -3.26 19.27 -13.57
CA ASN A 122 -3.91 19.23 -14.87
C ASN A 122 -4.60 17.86 -15.06
N PHE A 123 -5.88 17.79 -14.75
CA PHE A 123 -6.66 16.56 -14.89
C PHE A 123 -6.92 16.13 -16.34
N LYS A 124 -6.43 16.87 -17.34
CA LYS A 124 -6.40 16.44 -18.75
C LYS A 124 -5.14 15.63 -19.07
N ASP A 125 -4.15 15.66 -18.21
CA ASP A 125 -2.91 14.92 -18.38
C ASP A 125 -3.07 13.46 -17.90
N LYS A 126 -3.05 12.53 -18.86
CA LYS A 126 -3.24 11.09 -18.60
C LYS A 126 -2.15 10.49 -17.73
N ASN A 127 -0.91 10.98 -17.84
CA ASN A 127 0.19 10.49 -17.02
C ASN A 127 -0.01 10.91 -15.56
N LEU A 128 -0.45 12.15 -15.33
CA LEU A 128 -0.80 12.61 -13.98
C LEU A 128 -1.97 11.80 -13.41
N LEU A 129 -3.03 11.59 -14.20
CA LEU A 129 -4.18 10.79 -13.76
C LEU A 129 -3.77 9.37 -13.39
N PHE A 130 -2.90 8.75 -14.20
CA PHE A 130 -2.38 7.40 -13.89
C PHE A 130 -1.58 7.40 -12.59
N LEU A 131 -0.66 8.34 -12.40
CA LEU A 131 0.14 8.44 -11.18
C LEU A 131 -0.72 8.71 -9.94
N LEU A 132 -1.77 9.54 -10.06
CA LEU A 132 -2.73 9.77 -8.98
C LEU A 132 -3.54 8.50 -8.68
N ALA A 133 -3.98 7.78 -9.70
CA ALA A 133 -4.76 6.55 -9.54
C ALA A 133 -3.97 5.46 -8.81
N ILE A 134 -2.69 5.26 -9.12
CA ILE A 134 -1.90 4.20 -8.48
C ILE A 134 -1.35 4.57 -7.10
N ASN A 135 -1.21 5.88 -6.77
CA ASN A 135 -0.65 6.31 -5.49
C ASN A 135 -1.70 6.80 -4.50
N ILE A 136 -2.66 7.60 -4.94
CA ILE A 136 -3.61 8.30 -4.05
C ILE A 136 -4.92 7.53 -3.90
N LEU A 137 -5.45 6.98 -5.00
CA LEU A 137 -6.74 6.31 -4.96
C LEU A 137 -6.76 5.07 -4.05
N PRO A 138 -5.71 4.20 -3.99
CA PRO A 138 -5.68 3.11 -3.00
C PRO A 138 -5.75 3.60 -1.56
N ILE A 139 -5.13 4.74 -1.22
CA ILE A 139 -5.20 5.34 0.12
C ILE A 139 -6.64 5.76 0.44
N ILE A 140 -7.30 6.42 -0.52
CA ILE A 140 -8.71 6.83 -0.39
C ILE A 140 -9.61 5.62 -0.21
N LEU A 141 -9.44 4.58 -1.02
CA LEU A 141 -10.23 3.36 -0.94
C LEU A 141 -10.04 2.64 0.41
N MET A 142 -8.81 2.55 0.91
CA MET A 142 -8.51 2.00 2.23
C MET A 142 -9.15 2.83 3.35
N PHE A 143 -9.06 4.16 3.27
CA PHE A 143 -9.73 5.05 4.20
C PHE A 143 -11.24 4.84 4.21
N LEU A 144 -11.87 4.78 3.02
CA LEU A 144 -13.30 4.52 2.88
C LEU A 144 -13.69 3.14 3.41
N THR A 145 -12.88 2.11 3.17
CA THR A 145 -13.11 0.78 3.75
C THR A 145 -13.12 0.85 5.28
N SER A 146 -12.13 1.50 5.89
CA SER A 146 -12.10 1.68 7.35
C SER A 146 -13.29 2.48 7.87
N LEU A 147 -13.71 3.53 7.14
CA LEU A 147 -14.86 4.36 7.49
C LEU A 147 -16.17 3.57 7.45
N ILE A 148 -16.37 2.73 6.42
CA ILE A 148 -17.60 1.96 6.23
C ILE A 148 -17.66 0.77 7.18
N THR A 149 -16.54 0.10 7.41
CA THR A 149 -16.50 -1.17 8.15
C THR A 149 -16.11 -1.01 9.62
N GLY A 150 -15.61 0.14 10.06
CA GLY A 150 -15.03 0.30 11.39
C GLY A 150 -13.74 -0.50 11.62
N SER A 151 -13.12 -1.01 10.54
CA SER A 151 -11.95 -1.89 10.65
C SER A 151 -10.65 -1.11 10.88
N LYS A 152 -9.76 -1.68 11.70
CA LYS A 152 -8.43 -1.11 12.00
C LYS A 152 -7.43 -1.50 10.93
N ILE A 153 -7.14 -0.59 10.00
CA ILE A 153 -6.14 -0.80 8.96
C ILE A 153 -4.73 -0.68 9.57
N ARG A 154 -3.90 -1.69 9.33
CA ARG A 154 -2.50 -1.67 9.78
C ARG A 154 -1.64 -0.82 8.85
N THR A 155 -0.85 0.05 9.43
CA THR A 155 -0.03 1.05 8.72
C THR A 155 0.89 0.41 7.68
N MET A 156 1.54 -0.71 8.00
CA MET A 156 2.46 -1.43 7.11
C MET A 156 1.78 -2.03 5.87
N TRP A 157 0.44 -2.08 5.84
CA TRP A 157 -0.27 -2.60 4.68
C TRP A 157 -0.23 -1.65 3.49
N MET A 158 0.05 -0.37 3.74
CA MET A 158 0.14 0.68 2.72
C MET A 158 1.50 0.76 2.01
N THR A 159 2.55 0.14 2.56
CA THR A 159 3.91 0.26 2.03
C THR A 159 4.03 0.01 0.50
N PRO A 160 3.39 -1.02 -0.08
CA PRO A 160 3.47 -1.24 -1.53
C PRO A 160 2.89 -0.11 -2.38
N PHE A 161 1.89 0.63 -1.85
CA PHE A 161 1.23 1.70 -2.59
C PHE A 161 2.05 3.01 -2.63
N TYR A 162 3.16 3.08 -1.88
CA TYR A 162 4.09 4.21 -1.90
C TYR A 162 5.25 4.03 -2.89
N LEU A 163 5.32 2.89 -3.60
CA LEU A 163 6.42 2.57 -4.51
C LEU A 163 6.63 3.66 -5.57
N PHE A 164 5.55 4.20 -6.12
CA PHE A 164 5.59 5.22 -7.17
C PHE A 164 5.36 6.64 -6.65
N LEU A 165 5.31 6.85 -5.33
CA LEU A 165 5.07 8.18 -4.75
C LEU A 165 6.19 9.16 -5.12
N GLY A 166 7.45 8.70 -5.14
CA GLY A 166 8.59 9.50 -5.61
C GLY A 166 8.41 9.97 -7.05
N THR A 167 7.95 9.08 -7.94
CA THR A 167 7.66 9.42 -9.34
C THR A 167 6.54 10.46 -9.45
N LEU A 168 5.47 10.31 -8.66
CA LEU A 168 4.38 11.29 -8.61
C LEU A 168 4.90 12.67 -8.17
N ILE A 169 5.72 12.73 -7.12
CA ILE A 169 6.30 13.99 -6.63
C ILE A 169 7.21 14.64 -7.67
N VAL A 170 8.10 13.86 -8.30
CA VAL A 170 8.95 14.36 -9.36
C VAL A 170 8.11 14.87 -10.52
N TYR A 171 7.05 14.17 -10.90
CA TYR A 171 6.15 14.60 -11.98
C TYR A 171 5.43 15.92 -11.65
N LEU A 172 4.89 16.04 -10.44
CA LEU A 172 4.18 17.25 -9.98
C LEU A 172 5.08 18.46 -9.87
N PHE A 173 6.32 18.28 -9.45
CA PHE A 173 7.24 19.37 -9.12
C PHE A 173 8.42 19.50 -10.09
N GLN A 174 8.42 18.80 -11.24
CA GLN A 174 9.54 18.78 -12.19
C GLN A 174 10.10 20.16 -12.55
N SER A 175 9.23 21.17 -12.75
CA SER A 175 9.62 22.55 -13.04
C SER A 175 10.12 23.34 -11.83
N GLN A 176 10.00 22.79 -10.63
CA GLN A 176 10.32 23.44 -9.35
C GLN A 176 11.49 22.75 -8.62
N ILE A 177 11.91 21.58 -9.12
CA ILE A 177 13.08 20.85 -8.62
C ILE A 177 14.33 21.70 -8.90
N ASN A 178 15.14 21.86 -7.87
CA ASN A 178 16.38 22.62 -7.96
C ASN A 178 17.59 21.70 -7.73
N LEU A 179 18.27 21.31 -8.79
CA LEU A 179 19.43 20.42 -8.71
C LEU A 179 20.60 21.02 -7.89
N LYS A 180 20.67 22.35 -7.70
CA LYS A 180 21.63 22.97 -6.78
C LYS A 180 21.39 22.56 -5.33
N LYS A 181 20.19 22.10 -5.01
CA LYS A 181 19.80 21.57 -3.69
C LYS A 181 20.05 20.06 -3.53
N LEU A 182 20.66 19.41 -4.52
CA LEU A 182 20.93 17.97 -4.45
C LEU A 182 21.83 17.61 -3.27
N LYS A 183 22.82 18.47 -2.93
CA LYS A 183 23.71 18.24 -1.79
C LYS A 183 22.95 18.17 -0.44
N PRO A 184 22.14 19.17 -0.04
CA PRO A 184 21.34 19.06 1.19
C PRO A 184 20.31 17.93 1.13
N PHE A 185 19.75 17.60 -0.03
CA PHE A 185 18.88 16.42 -0.20
C PHE A 185 19.64 15.13 0.12
N MET A 186 20.85 14.94 -0.43
CA MET A 186 21.67 13.75 -0.18
C MET A 186 22.09 13.64 1.29
N VAL A 187 22.44 14.74 1.94
CA VAL A 187 22.74 14.76 3.37
C VAL A 187 21.52 14.34 4.18
N GLY A 188 20.33 14.91 3.87
CA GLY A 188 19.08 14.51 4.54
C GLY A 188 18.72 13.05 4.27
N PHE A 189 18.91 12.55 3.05
CA PHE A 189 18.69 11.16 2.71
C PHE A 189 19.60 10.22 3.53
N LEU A 190 20.89 10.49 3.56
CA LEU A 190 21.86 9.69 4.35
C LEU A 190 21.55 9.77 5.85
N PHE A 191 21.15 10.94 6.35
CA PHE A 191 20.71 11.07 7.73
C PHE A 191 19.55 10.13 8.07
N PHE A 192 18.45 10.13 7.28
CA PHE A 192 17.33 9.23 7.52
C PHE A 192 17.68 7.77 7.28
N PHE A 193 18.56 7.49 6.30
CA PHE A 193 19.02 6.14 6.00
C PHE A 193 19.74 5.50 7.19
N PHE A 194 20.61 6.24 7.88
CA PHE A 194 21.30 5.74 9.06
C PHE A 194 20.48 5.85 10.35
N LEU A 195 19.66 6.89 10.47
CA LEU A 195 18.81 7.10 11.64
C LEU A 195 17.77 5.98 11.80
N SER A 196 17.18 5.51 10.70
CA SER A 196 16.08 4.53 10.72
C SER A 196 16.49 3.20 11.39
N PRO A 197 17.60 2.51 11.02
CA PRO A 197 18.02 1.29 11.69
C PRO A 197 18.47 1.54 13.14
N ILE A 198 19.07 2.70 13.43
CA ILE A 198 19.49 3.06 14.80
C ILE A 198 18.25 3.21 15.70
N LEU A 199 17.23 3.94 15.25
CA LEU A 199 15.97 4.07 15.99
C LEU A 199 15.27 2.72 16.18
N TYR A 200 15.27 1.88 15.14
CA TYR A 200 14.71 0.55 15.23
C TYR A 200 15.46 -0.30 16.27
N ALA A 201 16.79 -0.29 16.25
CA ALA A 201 17.62 -1.00 17.22
C ALA A 201 17.39 -0.47 18.64
N TYR A 202 17.38 0.86 18.84
CA TYR A 202 17.09 1.48 20.13
C TYR A 202 15.72 1.06 20.68
N VAL A 203 14.65 1.19 19.88
CA VAL A 203 13.30 0.77 20.27
C VAL A 203 13.28 -0.74 20.52
N SER A 204 14.09 -1.51 19.80
CA SER A 204 14.19 -2.96 19.94
C SER A 204 14.85 -3.41 21.24
N VAL A 205 15.77 -2.63 21.80
CA VAL A 205 16.43 -2.95 23.07
C VAL A 205 15.66 -2.39 24.28
N SER A 206 15.06 -1.20 24.14
CA SER A 206 14.49 -0.44 25.26
C SER A 206 13.05 -0.80 25.65
N LYS A 207 12.38 -1.65 24.91
CA LYS A 207 11.00 -2.08 25.25
C LYS A 207 10.96 -3.56 25.56
N ASP A 208 10.29 -3.95 26.61
CA ASP A 208 9.96 -5.33 26.95
C ASP A 208 8.65 -5.76 26.25
N ASP A 209 8.38 -7.05 26.18
CA ASP A 209 7.18 -7.66 25.58
C ASP A 209 6.99 -7.37 24.09
N LYS A 210 8.04 -7.46 23.31
CA LYS A 210 7.95 -7.32 21.85
C LYS A 210 7.70 -8.64 21.16
N ARG A 211 7.16 -8.52 19.97
CA ARG A 211 7.00 -9.66 19.05
C ARG A 211 8.35 -10.29 18.68
N THR A 212 9.45 -9.58 18.84
CA THR A 212 10.83 -10.05 18.64
C THR A 212 11.39 -10.77 19.86
N ASP A 213 10.79 -10.61 21.03
CA ASP A 213 11.19 -11.27 22.28
C ASP A 213 10.58 -12.69 22.34
N TYR A 214 10.67 -13.39 21.22
CA TYR A 214 10.16 -14.74 21.09
C TYR A 214 11.08 -15.72 21.87
N PRO A 215 10.55 -16.51 22.80
CA PRO A 215 11.33 -17.44 23.62
C PRO A 215 11.79 -18.65 22.81
N GLY A 216 12.53 -18.40 21.72
CA GLY A 216 12.91 -19.40 20.73
C GLY A 216 13.71 -20.56 21.34
N LYS A 217 14.58 -20.26 22.32
CA LYS A 217 15.37 -21.28 23.01
C LYS A 217 14.50 -22.23 23.83
N GLU A 218 13.52 -21.69 24.57
CA GLU A 218 12.61 -22.52 25.38
C GLU A 218 11.70 -23.38 24.52
N ILE A 219 11.21 -22.82 23.41
CA ILE A 219 10.36 -23.58 22.47
C ILE A 219 11.18 -24.66 21.76
N ALA A 220 12.42 -24.34 21.32
CA ALA A 220 13.30 -25.33 20.72
C ALA A 220 13.58 -26.48 21.68
N MET A 221 13.89 -26.21 22.95
CA MET A 221 14.08 -27.24 23.96
C MET A 221 12.81 -28.08 24.20
N LYS A 222 11.64 -27.44 24.33
CA LYS A 222 10.37 -28.17 24.49
C LYS A 222 10.03 -29.04 23.29
N THR A 223 10.33 -28.56 22.07
CA THR A 223 10.11 -29.33 20.85
C THR A 223 11.05 -30.51 20.75
N GLN A 224 12.31 -30.34 21.16
CA GLN A 224 13.28 -31.44 21.20
C GLN A 224 12.87 -32.52 22.21
N TYR A 225 12.48 -32.14 23.43
CA TYR A 225 11.96 -33.08 24.43
C TYR A 225 10.68 -33.83 24.01
N ALA A 226 9.89 -33.24 23.13
CA ALA A 226 8.67 -33.89 22.60
C ALA A 226 8.97 -34.80 21.39
N TRP A 227 10.14 -34.66 20.79
CA TRP A 227 10.60 -35.46 19.65
C TRP A 227 11.38 -36.71 20.07
N ASP A 228 12.16 -36.62 21.15
CA ASP A 228 12.91 -37.72 21.78
C ASP A 228 11.98 -38.61 22.62
#